data_d09a20124ec8fc5f8f572d61bd376662
#
_entry.id   d09a20124ec8fc5f8f572d61bd376662
#
_cell.length_a   1.000
_cell.length_b   1.000
_cell.length_c   1.000
_cell.angle_alpha   90.00
_cell.angle_beta   90.00
_cell.angle_gamma   90.00
#
_symmetry.space_group_name_H-M   'P 1'
#
loop_
_entity.id
_entity.type
_entity.pdbx_description
1 polymer ?
#
loop_
_entity_poly.entity_id
_entity_poly.type
_entity_poly.pdbx_seq_one_letter_code
_entity_poly.pdbx_strand_id
1 'polypeptide(L)'
;LLVWLIQELEDVSNVIGIELLNEPHNNRRLWKWYSRAMDAMRKAQTKSRDMPLYFHDAFSPSQGAEFVSKRNDFVVQDTHSYFVYTQQDRDMSASKHTSHIEGEVQKSMSNLADKARGNMVVGEWSCALNPNSLKSTNNKRAATSDFCRAQTSTYLNATAGVMFWSWNMEHCSSNAGWCFKSALPRYMKNSYNAWGLDGQITNKTINTVAEEIMSQKLPSKYRSSTKGKSLSIC
;
A
#
# COMPACT_ATOMS: atom_id res chain seq x y z
N LEU A 1 3.75 -18.86 -16.39
CA LEU A 1 4.61 -18.05 -15.53
C LEU A 1 4.05 -17.99 -14.10
N LEU A 2 2.85 -17.42 -13.84
CA LEU A 2 2.30 -17.23 -12.49
C LEU A 2 2.17 -18.54 -11.69
N VAL A 3 1.72 -19.62 -12.33
CA VAL A 3 1.65 -20.96 -11.73
C VAL A 3 3.04 -21.46 -11.32
N TRP A 4 4.04 -21.28 -12.16
CA TRP A 4 5.42 -21.61 -11.84
C TRP A 4 5.95 -20.76 -10.69
N LEU A 5 5.71 -19.44 -10.71
CA LEU A 5 6.15 -18.54 -9.63
C LEU A 5 5.61 -18.95 -8.26
N ILE A 6 4.32 -19.30 -8.17
CA ILE A 6 3.75 -19.69 -6.87
C ILE A 6 4.37 -20.98 -6.34
N GLN A 7 4.67 -21.94 -7.22
CA GLN A 7 5.33 -23.21 -6.85
C GLN A 7 6.76 -22.99 -6.37
N GLU A 8 7.53 -22.10 -7.04
CA GLU A 8 8.91 -21.78 -6.66
C GLU A 8 9.00 -20.96 -5.37
N LEU A 9 7.99 -20.10 -5.10
CA LEU A 9 8.07 -19.12 -4.04
C LEU A 9 7.24 -19.49 -2.79
N GLU A 10 6.40 -20.53 -2.83
CA GLU A 10 5.52 -20.86 -1.70
C GLU A 10 6.27 -21.25 -0.41
N ASP A 11 7.51 -21.72 -0.51
CA ASP A 11 8.37 -22.07 0.63
C ASP A 11 9.35 -20.93 1.03
N VAL A 12 9.38 -19.83 0.28
CA VAL A 12 10.29 -18.71 0.56
C VAL A 12 9.67 -17.82 1.63
N SER A 13 10.21 -17.87 2.85
CA SER A 13 9.61 -17.28 4.05
C SER A 13 9.48 -15.75 3.99
N ASN A 14 10.35 -15.07 3.26
CA ASN A 14 10.35 -13.62 3.09
C ASN A 14 9.57 -13.13 1.85
N VAL A 15 8.97 -14.03 1.07
CA VAL A 15 8.01 -13.67 0.03
C VAL A 15 6.62 -13.62 0.67
N ILE A 16 6.05 -12.42 0.75
CA ILE A 16 4.76 -12.19 1.42
C ILE A 16 3.56 -12.32 0.47
N GLY A 17 3.79 -12.42 -0.83
CA GLY A 17 2.74 -12.59 -1.84
C GLY A 17 3.25 -12.37 -3.25
N ILE A 18 2.37 -12.58 -4.22
CA ILE A 18 2.65 -12.39 -5.66
C ILE A 18 1.58 -11.48 -6.24
N GLU A 19 2.02 -10.38 -6.85
CA GLU A 19 1.13 -9.55 -7.65
C GLU A 19 1.05 -10.05 -9.08
N LEU A 20 -0.18 -10.16 -9.59
CA LEU A 20 -0.43 -10.78 -10.88
C LEU A 20 -0.05 -9.89 -12.05
N LEU A 21 -0.33 -8.59 -11.96
CA LEU A 21 -0.13 -7.66 -13.07
C LEU A 21 -0.16 -6.20 -12.57
N ASN A 22 0.85 -5.41 -12.92
CA ASN A 22 0.91 -3.98 -12.61
C ASN A 22 0.10 -3.14 -13.60
N GLU A 23 -0.73 -2.24 -13.10
CA GLU A 23 -1.49 -1.19 -13.82
C GLU A 23 -2.14 -1.63 -15.16
N PRO A 24 -2.90 -2.72 -15.20
CA PRO A 24 -3.53 -3.14 -16.44
C PRO A 24 -4.69 -2.21 -16.80
N HIS A 25 -5.02 -2.16 -18.08
CA HIS A 25 -6.22 -1.48 -18.55
C HIS A 25 -7.49 -2.13 -17.99
N ASN A 26 -8.37 -1.32 -17.37
CA ASN A 26 -9.65 -1.80 -16.87
C ASN A 26 -10.58 -2.20 -18.03
N ASN A 27 -10.95 -3.46 -18.05
CA ASN A 27 -11.94 -3.99 -18.98
C ASN A 27 -12.55 -5.30 -18.44
N ARG A 28 -13.69 -5.71 -19.01
CA ARG A 28 -14.41 -6.91 -18.56
C ARG A 28 -13.59 -8.21 -18.66
N ARG A 29 -12.60 -8.30 -19.57
CA ARG A 29 -11.77 -9.50 -19.74
C ARG A 29 -10.72 -9.59 -18.63
N LEU A 30 -10.23 -8.47 -18.10
CA LEU A 30 -9.25 -8.42 -17.01
C LEU A 30 -9.77 -9.14 -15.77
N TRP A 31 -10.97 -8.80 -15.29
CA TRP A 31 -11.55 -9.39 -14.08
C TRP A 31 -11.78 -10.90 -14.21
N LYS A 32 -12.18 -11.37 -15.39
CA LYS A 32 -12.27 -12.79 -15.69
C LYS A 32 -10.89 -13.46 -15.73
N TRP A 33 -9.90 -12.75 -16.23
CA TRP A 33 -8.52 -13.24 -16.26
C TRP A 33 -7.94 -13.34 -14.85
N TYR A 34 -8.12 -12.34 -13.99
CA TYR A 34 -7.73 -12.40 -12.59
C TYR A 34 -8.32 -13.63 -11.89
N SER A 35 -9.63 -13.86 -11.98
CA SER A 35 -10.24 -15.04 -11.38
C SER A 35 -9.56 -16.34 -11.86
N ARG A 36 -9.43 -16.51 -13.17
CA ARG A 36 -8.84 -17.73 -13.74
C ARG A 36 -7.36 -17.92 -13.35
N ALA A 37 -6.59 -16.83 -13.36
CA ALA A 37 -5.18 -16.87 -12.98
C ALA A 37 -5.02 -17.26 -11.51
N MET A 38 -5.76 -16.63 -10.61
CA MET A 38 -5.75 -16.93 -9.18
C MET A 38 -6.19 -18.36 -8.91
N ASP A 39 -7.28 -18.84 -9.53
CA ASP A 39 -7.76 -20.21 -9.38
C ASP A 39 -6.73 -21.22 -9.85
N ALA A 40 -6.03 -20.94 -10.96
CA ALA A 40 -4.94 -21.80 -11.46
C ALA A 40 -3.74 -21.79 -10.49
N MET A 41 -3.37 -20.64 -9.93
CA MET A 41 -2.30 -20.53 -8.93
C MET A 41 -2.66 -21.30 -7.65
N ARG A 42 -3.87 -21.16 -7.12
CA ARG A 42 -4.35 -21.89 -5.94
C ARG A 42 -4.33 -23.40 -6.15
N LYS A 43 -4.81 -23.85 -7.31
CA LYS A 43 -4.78 -25.29 -7.66
C LYS A 43 -3.37 -25.86 -7.75
N ALA A 44 -2.39 -25.04 -8.12
CA ALA A 44 -1.00 -25.47 -8.26
C ALA A 44 -0.20 -25.39 -6.95
N GLN A 45 -0.70 -24.70 -5.95
CA GLN A 45 -0.10 -24.57 -4.63
C GLN A 45 -0.11 -25.95 -3.93
N THR A 46 1.05 -26.38 -3.44
CA THR A 46 1.22 -27.71 -2.82
C THR A 46 1.31 -27.64 -1.30
N LYS A 47 1.61 -26.45 -0.76
CA LYS A 47 1.78 -26.21 0.67
C LYS A 47 0.50 -25.67 1.30
N SER A 48 0.36 -25.90 2.59
CA SER A 48 -0.77 -25.43 3.39
C SER A 48 -0.79 -23.92 3.64
N ARG A 49 0.26 -23.20 3.26
CA ARG A 49 0.35 -21.75 3.38
C ARG A 49 -0.42 -21.11 2.22
N ASP A 50 -1.51 -20.44 2.54
CA ASP A 50 -2.21 -19.58 1.58
C ASP A 50 -1.37 -18.31 1.31
N MET A 51 -0.50 -18.37 0.30
CA MET A 51 0.26 -17.20 -0.13
C MET A 51 -0.69 -16.12 -0.63
N PRO A 52 -0.62 -14.87 -0.12
CA PRO A 52 -1.45 -13.77 -0.61
C PRO A 52 -1.24 -13.54 -2.11
N LEU A 53 -2.33 -13.41 -2.86
CA LEU A 53 -2.32 -13.03 -4.27
C LEU A 53 -2.78 -11.60 -4.40
N TYR A 54 -1.90 -10.74 -4.86
CA TYR A 54 -2.16 -9.32 -5.08
C TYR A 54 -2.63 -9.08 -6.51
N PHE A 55 -3.46 -8.07 -6.68
CA PHE A 55 -3.86 -7.61 -8.00
C PHE A 55 -4.11 -6.10 -7.96
N HIS A 56 -3.62 -5.40 -8.97
CA HIS A 56 -3.92 -3.99 -9.16
C HIS A 56 -5.37 -3.80 -9.60
N ASP A 57 -6.06 -2.86 -9.00
CA ASP A 57 -7.50 -2.61 -9.21
C ASP A 57 -7.85 -1.91 -10.54
N ALA A 58 -6.85 -1.71 -11.38
CA ALA A 58 -7.00 -1.07 -12.69
C ALA A 58 -7.65 0.32 -12.60
N PHE A 59 -7.32 1.08 -11.55
CA PHE A 59 -7.87 2.39 -11.23
C PHE A 59 -9.40 2.38 -11.04
N SER A 60 -9.94 1.26 -10.59
CA SER A 60 -11.35 1.09 -10.22
C SER A 60 -11.48 0.48 -8.81
N PRO A 61 -11.16 1.26 -7.75
CA PRO A 61 -11.05 0.73 -6.40
C PRO A 61 -12.32 0.05 -5.88
N SER A 62 -13.49 0.59 -6.25
CA SER A 62 -14.78 -0.01 -5.88
C SER A 62 -15.00 -1.39 -6.49
N GLN A 63 -14.57 -1.58 -7.74
CA GLN A 63 -14.64 -2.87 -8.42
C GLN A 63 -13.62 -3.85 -7.85
N GLY A 64 -12.43 -3.36 -7.48
CA GLY A 64 -11.41 -4.14 -6.79
C GLY A 64 -11.92 -4.66 -5.43
N ALA A 65 -12.46 -3.79 -4.59
CA ALA A 65 -13.03 -4.17 -3.30
C ALA A 65 -14.18 -5.16 -3.43
N GLU A 66 -15.03 -4.99 -4.45
CA GLU A 66 -16.08 -5.96 -4.75
C GLU A 66 -15.53 -7.31 -5.22
N PHE A 67 -14.47 -7.30 -6.03
CA PHE A 67 -13.80 -8.53 -6.44
C PHE A 67 -13.26 -9.30 -5.23
N VAL A 68 -12.54 -8.65 -4.32
CA VAL A 68 -12.05 -9.26 -3.07
C VAL A 68 -13.21 -9.79 -2.22
N SER A 69 -14.31 -9.03 -2.07
CA SER A 69 -15.44 -9.43 -1.24
C SER A 69 -16.12 -10.73 -1.69
N LYS A 70 -16.01 -11.08 -2.97
CA LYS A 70 -16.59 -12.28 -3.59
C LYS A 70 -15.68 -13.51 -3.55
N ARG A 71 -14.42 -13.34 -3.14
CA ARG A 71 -13.47 -14.45 -3.06
C ARG A 71 -13.37 -14.98 -1.63
N ASN A 72 -13.13 -16.28 -1.49
CA ASN A 72 -12.96 -16.95 -0.20
C ASN A 72 -11.50 -17.22 0.16
N ASP A 73 -10.58 -17.06 -0.81
CA ASP A 73 -9.14 -17.21 -0.64
C ASP A 73 -8.46 -15.90 -0.27
N PHE A 74 -7.18 -15.95 0.07
CA PHE A 74 -6.42 -14.78 0.49
C PHE A 74 -5.99 -13.94 -0.73
N VAL A 75 -6.84 -13.02 -1.11
CA VAL A 75 -6.62 -12.07 -2.21
C VAL A 75 -6.54 -10.66 -1.66
N VAL A 76 -5.59 -9.88 -2.13
CA VAL A 76 -5.33 -8.50 -1.70
C VAL A 76 -5.48 -7.56 -2.88
N GLN A 77 -6.33 -6.55 -2.71
CA GLN A 77 -6.42 -5.45 -3.66
C GLN A 77 -5.22 -4.53 -3.49
N ASP A 78 -4.55 -4.25 -4.58
CA ASP A 78 -3.60 -3.17 -4.69
C ASP A 78 -4.25 -1.97 -5.38
N THR A 79 -4.11 -0.78 -4.78
CA THR A 79 -4.55 0.49 -5.36
C THR A 79 -3.37 1.44 -5.46
N HIS A 80 -3.28 2.17 -6.58
CA HIS A 80 -2.27 3.21 -6.77
C HIS A 80 -2.91 4.58 -6.62
N SER A 81 -2.33 5.43 -5.79
CA SER A 81 -2.93 6.71 -5.41
C SER A 81 -1.99 7.88 -5.70
N TYR A 82 -2.32 8.64 -6.74
CA TYR A 82 -1.57 9.81 -7.18
C TYR A 82 -2.46 11.03 -7.40
N PHE A 83 -1.95 12.23 -7.12
CA PHE A 83 -2.68 13.50 -7.21
C PHE A 83 -1.96 14.50 -8.12
N VAL A 84 -1.47 14.02 -9.28
CA VAL A 84 -0.64 14.84 -10.19
C VAL A 84 -1.06 14.73 -11.66
N TYR A 85 -1.86 13.74 -12.02
CA TYR A 85 -2.07 13.38 -13.43
C TYR A 85 -3.31 14.03 -14.05
N THR A 86 -4.38 14.21 -13.29
CA THR A 86 -5.64 14.73 -13.82
C THR A 86 -5.65 16.27 -13.94
N GLN A 87 -6.56 16.82 -14.71
CA GLN A 87 -6.74 18.27 -14.77
C GLN A 87 -7.17 18.81 -13.39
N GLN A 88 -8.04 18.09 -12.69
CA GLN A 88 -8.46 18.43 -11.33
C GLN A 88 -7.25 18.54 -10.38
N ASP A 89 -6.31 17.60 -10.46
CA ASP A 89 -5.09 17.64 -9.63
C ASP A 89 -4.23 18.89 -9.92
N ARG A 90 -4.17 19.30 -11.19
CA ARG A 90 -3.40 20.49 -11.60
C ARG A 90 -4.02 21.80 -11.15
N ASP A 91 -5.34 21.85 -11.04
CA ASP A 91 -6.10 23.05 -10.68
C ASP A 91 -6.28 23.18 -9.17
N MET A 92 -6.04 22.08 -8.42
CA MET A 92 -6.18 22.04 -6.97
C MET A 92 -4.92 22.54 -6.28
N SER A 93 -5.06 23.47 -5.30
CA SER A 93 -3.93 23.91 -4.46
C SER A 93 -3.46 22.79 -3.52
N ALA A 94 -2.21 22.87 -3.06
CA ALA A 94 -1.65 21.89 -2.12
C ALA A 94 -2.49 21.74 -0.84
N SER A 95 -3.01 22.85 -0.29
CA SER A 95 -3.88 22.81 0.90
C SER A 95 -5.21 22.12 0.62
N LYS A 96 -5.80 22.34 -0.56
CA LYS A 96 -7.02 21.64 -0.97
C LYS A 96 -6.79 20.15 -1.16
N HIS A 97 -5.65 19.75 -1.73
CA HIS A 97 -5.26 18.34 -1.80
C HIS A 97 -5.17 17.73 -0.40
N THR A 98 -4.50 18.41 0.54
CA THR A 98 -4.40 17.95 1.93
C THR A 98 -5.78 17.71 2.55
N SER A 99 -6.66 18.71 2.49
CA SER A 99 -8.03 18.61 3.02
C SER A 99 -8.87 17.54 2.32
N HIS A 100 -8.72 17.37 1.01
CA HIS A 100 -9.39 16.30 0.24
C HIS A 100 -8.95 14.90 0.71
N ILE A 101 -7.66 14.73 0.97
CA ILE A 101 -7.12 13.45 1.47
C ILE A 101 -7.64 13.16 2.87
N GLU A 102 -7.59 14.12 3.78
CA GLU A 102 -8.07 13.99 5.17
C GLU A 102 -9.58 13.81 5.28
N GLY A 103 -10.34 14.19 4.26
CA GLY A 103 -11.79 14.07 4.21
C GLY A 103 -12.28 12.94 3.32
N GLU A 104 -12.47 13.24 2.04
CA GLU A 104 -13.13 12.33 1.08
C GLU A 104 -12.33 11.08 0.82
N VAL A 105 -10.99 11.21 0.63
CA VAL A 105 -10.13 10.06 0.34
C VAL A 105 -10.07 9.13 1.55
N GLN A 106 -9.90 9.66 2.76
CA GLN A 106 -9.89 8.87 3.98
C GLN A 106 -11.18 8.06 4.15
N LYS A 107 -12.33 8.72 3.99
CA LYS A 107 -13.63 8.05 4.07
C LYS A 107 -13.79 6.97 3.00
N SER A 108 -13.40 7.29 1.77
CA SER A 108 -13.48 6.35 0.65
C SER A 108 -12.59 5.12 0.87
N MET A 109 -11.31 5.34 1.25
CA MET A 109 -10.36 4.26 1.52
C MET A 109 -10.83 3.34 2.65
N SER A 110 -11.34 3.91 3.75
CA SER A 110 -11.88 3.10 4.86
C SER A 110 -13.05 2.23 4.41
N ASN A 111 -14.00 2.77 3.66
CA ASN A 111 -15.14 2.01 3.14
C ASN A 111 -14.70 0.89 2.17
N LEU A 112 -13.72 1.18 1.32
CA LEU A 112 -13.18 0.20 0.37
C LEU A 112 -12.43 -0.92 1.09
N ALA A 113 -11.60 -0.57 2.07
CA ALA A 113 -10.87 -1.54 2.88
C ALA A 113 -11.83 -2.44 3.69
N ASP A 114 -12.90 -1.88 4.26
CA ASP A 114 -13.93 -2.66 4.93
C ASP A 114 -14.62 -3.63 3.97
N LYS A 115 -14.99 -3.17 2.75
CA LYS A 115 -15.57 -4.02 1.71
C LYS A 115 -14.60 -5.11 1.26
N ALA A 116 -13.31 -4.80 1.16
CA ALA A 116 -12.23 -5.75 0.89
C ALA A 116 -11.84 -6.59 2.13
N ARG A 117 -12.56 -6.51 3.23
CA ARG A 117 -12.32 -7.27 4.49
C ARG A 117 -10.94 -7.01 5.09
N GLY A 118 -10.41 -5.80 4.94
CA GLY A 118 -9.07 -5.42 5.34
C GLY A 118 -7.95 -5.83 4.36
N ASN A 119 -8.28 -6.55 3.29
CA ASN A 119 -7.32 -7.01 2.30
C ASN A 119 -7.11 -5.97 1.18
N MET A 120 -6.64 -4.81 1.55
CA MET A 120 -6.33 -3.72 0.63
C MET A 120 -5.02 -3.05 1.03
N VAL A 121 -4.17 -2.77 0.06
CA VAL A 121 -2.93 -2.00 0.22
C VAL A 121 -2.93 -0.82 -0.74
N VAL A 122 -2.11 0.20 -0.44
CA VAL A 122 -1.73 1.24 -1.40
C VAL A 122 -0.34 0.89 -1.91
N GLY A 123 -0.27 0.16 -3.04
CA GLY A 123 0.98 -0.36 -3.58
C GLY A 123 1.85 0.68 -4.24
N GLU A 124 1.25 1.81 -4.65
CA GLU A 124 2.02 2.96 -5.12
C GLU A 124 1.39 4.28 -4.67
N TRP A 125 2.22 5.17 -4.15
CA TRP A 125 1.90 6.55 -3.84
C TRP A 125 3.17 7.40 -3.76
N SER A 126 3.03 8.74 -3.78
CA SER A 126 4.18 9.64 -3.66
C SER A 126 3.82 10.96 -2.97
N CYS A 127 4.85 11.73 -2.56
CA CYS A 127 4.69 13.09 -2.08
C CYS A 127 4.67 14.13 -3.23
N ALA A 128 4.64 13.69 -4.48
CA ALA A 128 4.68 14.59 -5.62
C ALA A 128 3.38 15.38 -5.76
N LEU A 129 3.53 16.69 -5.98
CA LEU A 129 2.47 17.63 -6.34
C LEU A 129 2.78 18.27 -7.69
N ASN A 130 1.75 18.61 -8.44
CA ASN A 130 1.92 19.40 -9.63
C ASN A 130 2.49 20.79 -9.25
N PRO A 131 3.45 21.37 -10.02
CA PRO A 131 3.98 22.69 -9.74
C PRO A 131 2.91 23.80 -9.60
N ASN A 132 1.78 23.67 -10.31
CA ASN A 132 0.67 24.60 -10.20
C ASN A 132 0.03 24.57 -8.81
N SER A 133 -0.07 23.40 -8.19
CA SER A 133 -0.64 23.25 -6.84
C SER A 133 0.17 23.99 -5.77
N LEU A 134 1.42 24.30 -6.06
CA LEU A 134 2.34 25.00 -5.16
C LEU A 134 2.47 26.52 -5.47
N LYS A 135 1.75 27.05 -6.45
CA LYS A 135 1.86 28.48 -6.82
C LYS A 135 1.30 29.42 -5.78
N SER A 136 0.27 29.01 -5.06
CA SER A 136 -0.46 29.85 -4.08
C SER A 136 0.14 29.80 -2.68
N THR A 137 1.25 29.08 -2.46
CA THR A 137 1.89 28.97 -1.15
C THR A 137 3.27 29.63 -1.13
N ASN A 138 3.55 30.38 -0.05
CA ASN A 138 4.87 30.96 0.21
C ASN A 138 5.87 29.93 0.74
N ASN A 139 5.40 28.82 1.31
CA ASN A 139 6.24 27.76 1.84
C ASN A 139 5.91 26.42 1.16
N LYS A 140 6.50 26.21 -0.02
CA LYS A 140 6.29 24.99 -0.82
C LYS A 140 6.68 23.72 -0.08
N ARG A 141 7.75 23.77 0.74
CA ARG A 141 8.22 22.61 1.50
C ARG A 141 7.20 22.21 2.58
N ALA A 142 6.68 23.15 3.34
CA ALA A 142 5.66 22.88 4.36
C ALA A 142 4.39 22.33 3.71
N ALA A 143 3.90 22.96 2.65
CA ALA A 143 2.71 22.52 1.92
C ALA A 143 2.86 21.08 1.38
N THR A 144 4.03 20.74 0.82
CA THR A 144 4.32 19.36 0.38
C THR A 144 4.41 18.40 1.56
N SER A 145 4.97 18.83 2.68
CA SER A 145 5.03 18.02 3.90
C SER A 145 3.65 17.71 4.46
N ASP A 146 2.75 18.69 4.51
CA ASP A 146 1.37 18.51 4.98
C ASP A 146 0.61 17.55 4.07
N PHE A 147 0.70 17.72 2.76
CA PHE A 147 0.12 16.82 1.77
C PHE A 147 0.65 15.38 1.91
N CYS A 148 1.96 15.21 2.09
CA CYS A 148 2.59 13.91 2.23
C CYS A 148 2.17 13.20 3.53
N ARG A 149 2.12 13.94 4.65
CA ARG A 149 1.67 13.41 5.94
C ARG A 149 0.20 13.03 5.94
N ALA A 150 -0.66 13.82 5.30
CA ALA A 150 -2.06 13.49 5.15
C ALA A 150 -2.25 12.15 4.44
N GLN A 151 -1.52 11.91 3.33
CA GLN A 151 -1.54 10.61 2.64
C GLN A 151 -1.04 9.49 3.54
N THR A 152 0.13 9.65 4.16
CA THR A 152 0.72 8.63 5.05
C THR A 152 -0.27 8.25 6.16
N SER A 153 -0.84 9.24 6.85
CA SER A 153 -1.81 9.01 7.92
C SER A 153 -3.06 8.30 7.41
N THR A 154 -3.63 8.78 6.30
CA THR A 154 -4.84 8.20 5.71
C THR A 154 -4.64 6.74 5.33
N TYR A 155 -3.56 6.44 4.60
CA TYR A 155 -3.33 5.09 4.08
C TYR A 155 -2.97 4.10 5.18
N LEU A 156 -2.09 4.47 6.13
CA LEU A 156 -1.72 3.61 7.24
C LEU A 156 -2.91 3.28 8.17
N ASN A 157 -3.85 4.23 8.32
CA ASN A 157 -5.04 4.01 9.14
C ASN A 157 -6.13 3.21 8.43
N ALA A 158 -6.22 3.31 7.09
CA ALA A 158 -7.31 2.71 6.34
C ALA A 158 -6.95 1.34 5.73
N THR A 159 -5.67 1.05 5.43
CA THR A 159 -5.26 -0.11 4.66
C THR A 159 -4.28 -1.01 5.41
N ALA A 160 -4.03 -2.20 4.87
CA ALA A 160 -3.10 -3.18 5.45
C ALA A 160 -1.62 -2.83 5.23
N GLY A 161 -1.31 -1.90 4.33
CA GLY A 161 0.06 -1.48 4.07
C GLY A 161 0.18 -0.45 2.96
N VAL A 162 1.35 0.16 2.88
CA VAL A 162 1.66 1.21 1.91
C VAL A 162 3.05 1.04 1.33
N MET A 163 3.21 1.29 0.03
CA MET A 163 4.50 1.23 -0.66
C MET A 163 4.71 2.52 -1.45
N PHE A 164 5.84 3.18 -1.18
CA PHE A 164 6.15 4.46 -1.80
C PHE A 164 6.80 4.28 -3.18
N TRP A 165 6.36 4.98 -4.17
CA TRP A 165 6.97 5.01 -5.48
C TRP A 165 7.85 6.26 -5.66
N SER A 166 9.19 6.05 -5.67
CA SER A 166 9.91 4.80 -5.46
C SER A 166 11.05 5.02 -4.46
N TRP A 167 11.71 3.95 -4.01
CA TRP A 167 12.83 4.03 -3.05
C TRP A 167 13.91 5.00 -3.50
N ASN A 168 14.37 4.88 -4.72
CA ASN A 168 15.41 5.70 -5.32
C ASN A 168 15.15 5.89 -6.81
N MET A 169 15.60 7.02 -7.35
CA MET A 169 15.49 7.32 -8.78
C MET A 169 16.63 8.23 -9.20
N GLU A 170 16.83 8.37 -10.51
CA GLU A 170 17.72 9.37 -11.07
C GLU A 170 17.33 10.78 -10.61
N HIS A 171 18.30 11.60 -10.28
CA HIS A 171 18.07 12.96 -9.75
C HIS A 171 17.15 13.03 -8.53
N CYS A 172 17.28 12.07 -7.60
CA CYS A 172 16.47 11.94 -6.39
C CYS A 172 16.32 13.25 -5.59
N SER A 173 17.39 14.04 -5.48
CA SER A 173 17.36 15.30 -4.71
C SER A 173 16.50 16.40 -5.36
N SER A 174 16.43 16.47 -6.68
CA SER A 174 15.57 17.42 -7.40
C SER A 174 14.14 16.92 -7.57
N ASN A 175 13.94 15.60 -7.53
CA ASN A 175 12.65 14.92 -7.62
C ASN A 175 12.20 14.35 -6.26
N ALA A 176 12.39 15.12 -5.19
CA ALA A 176 12.18 14.64 -3.83
C ALA A 176 10.78 14.09 -3.57
N GLY A 177 9.75 14.58 -4.25
CA GLY A 177 8.38 14.06 -4.10
C GLY A 177 8.22 12.62 -4.61
N TRP A 178 9.05 12.18 -5.53
CA TRP A 178 9.03 10.83 -6.13
C TRP A 178 10.11 9.89 -5.59
N CYS A 179 11.03 10.38 -4.80
CA CYS A 179 12.16 9.61 -4.29
C CYS A 179 12.10 9.50 -2.77
N PHE A 180 11.84 8.31 -2.24
CA PHE A 180 11.68 8.07 -0.81
C PHE A 180 12.89 8.50 0.03
N LYS A 181 14.11 8.18 -0.44
CA LYS A 181 15.36 8.60 0.22
C LYS A 181 15.46 10.11 0.45
N SER A 182 14.82 10.90 -0.41
CA SER A 182 14.79 12.36 -0.32
C SER A 182 13.51 12.87 0.34
N ALA A 183 12.36 12.21 0.09
CA ALA A 183 11.07 12.57 0.65
C ALA A 183 11.02 12.38 2.16
N LEU A 184 11.55 11.26 2.66
CA LEU A 184 11.52 10.91 4.08
C LEU A 184 12.09 12.03 4.97
N PRO A 185 13.35 12.48 4.82
CA PRO A 185 13.92 13.54 5.66
C PRO A 185 13.32 14.93 5.38
N ARG A 186 12.73 15.14 4.21
CA ARG A 186 12.20 16.45 3.81
C ARG A 186 10.75 16.66 4.21
N TYR A 187 9.90 15.64 4.00
CA TYR A 187 8.45 15.77 4.06
C TYR A 187 7.79 14.86 5.11
N MET A 188 8.43 13.73 5.46
CA MET A 188 7.83 12.70 6.30
C MET A 188 8.56 12.47 7.62
N LYS A 189 9.39 13.42 8.06
CA LYS A 189 10.30 13.25 9.19
C LYS A 189 9.68 12.65 10.46
N ASN A 190 8.39 12.87 10.70
CA ASN A 190 7.69 12.37 11.88
C ASN A 190 6.63 11.30 11.56
N SER A 191 6.56 10.83 10.31
CA SER A 191 5.51 9.90 9.88
C SER A 191 5.89 8.43 10.05
N TYR A 192 7.17 8.14 10.20
CA TYR A 192 7.72 6.78 10.32
C TYR A 192 8.57 6.65 11.59
N ASN A 193 8.02 7.01 12.75
CA ASN A 193 8.72 6.92 14.02
C ASN A 193 9.21 5.50 14.37
N ALA A 194 8.51 4.47 13.86
CA ALA A 194 8.87 3.08 14.07
C ALA A 194 10.19 2.65 13.39
N TRP A 195 10.65 3.41 12.39
CA TRP A 195 11.83 3.05 11.59
C TRP A 195 13.10 3.81 11.98
N GLY A 196 13.05 4.65 13.04
CA GLY A 196 14.14 5.56 13.37
C GLY A 196 14.22 6.72 12.36
N LEU A 197 14.08 7.95 12.85
CA LEU A 197 14.02 9.16 12.01
C LEU A 197 15.34 9.50 11.30
N ASP A 198 16.43 8.94 11.74
CA ASP A 198 17.79 9.12 11.24
C ASP A 198 18.19 8.03 10.22
N GLY A 199 17.27 7.13 9.89
CA GLY A 199 17.52 6.03 8.95
C GLY A 199 18.34 4.88 9.55
N GLN A 200 18.64 4.92 10.84
CA GLN A 200 19.29 3.81 11.53
C GLN A 200 18.25 2.87 12.12
N ILE A 201 18.02 1.75 11.45
CA ILE A 201 17.28 0.63 12.02
C ILE A 201 18.22 -0.04 13.03
N THR A 202 17.98 0.15 14.32
CA THR A 202 18.72 -0.58 15.35
C THR A 202 18.01 -1.90 15.66
N ASN A 203 18.75 -2.93 16.07
CA ASN A 203 18.15 -4.19 16.54
C ASN A 203 17.16 -3.97 17.69
N LYS A 204 17.37 -2.94 18.50
CA LYS A 204 16.46 -2.53 19.56
C LYS A 204 15.12 -2.01 18.99
N THR A 205 15.16 -1.23 17.92
CA THR A 205 13.97 -0.71 17.24
C THR A 205 13.15 -1.85 16.62
N ILE A 206 13.82 -2.82 15.98
CA ILE A 206 13.17 -4.00 15.39
C ILE A 206 12.47 -4.82 16.48
N ASN A 207 13.15 -5.10 17.58
CA ASN A 207 12.59 -5.87 18.68
C ASN A 207 11.39 -5.16 19.33
N THR A 208 11.49 -3.84 19.58
CA THR A 208 10.39 -3.05 20.15
C THR A 208 9.17 -3.04 19.23
N VAL A 209 9.37 -2.83 17.94
CA VAL A 209 8.26 -2.86 16.94
C VAL A 209 7.67 -4.26 16.83
N ALA A 210 8.48 -5.31 16.84
CA ALA A 210 7.99 -6.68 16.82
C ALA A 210 7.18 -7.01 18.09
N GLU A 211 7.62 -6.56 19.26
CA GLU A 211 6.89 -6.72 20.52
C GLU A 211 5.58 -5.92 20.54
N GLU A 212 5.57 -4.69 20.02
CA GLU A 212 4.37 -3.88 19.88
C GLU A 212 3.36 -4.51 18.91
N ILE A 213 3.81 -5.00 17.76
CA ILE A 213 2.95 -5.71 16.81
C ILE A 213 2.39 -6.99 17.42
N MET A 214 3.21 -7.76 18.17
CA MET A 214 2.77 -8.97 18.85
C MET A 214 1.84 -8.68 20.05
N SER A 215 1.99 -7.53 20.70
CA SER A 215 1.13 -7.10 21.81
C SER A 215 -0.22 -6.55 21.36
N GLN A 216 -0.31 -6.06 20.13
CA GLN A 216 -1.58 -5.63 19.56
C GLN A 216 -2.50 -6.84 19.37
N LYS A 217 -3.53 -6.95 20.21
CA LYS A 217 -4.61 -7.92 20.00
C LYS A 217 -5.28 -7.58 18.69
N LEU A 218 -4.97 -8.35 17.63
CA LEU A 218 -5.76 -8.32 16.41
C LEU A 218 -7.26 -8.37 16.77
N PRO A 219 -8.09 -7.50 16.20
CA PRO A 219 -9.53 -7.59 16.38
C PRO A 219 -10.00 -9.03 16.15
N SER A 220 -10.91 -9.51 16.97
CA SER A 220 -11.37 -10.92 16.96
C SER A 220 -11.83 -11.42 15.59
N LYS A 221 -12.26 -10.51 14.72
CA LYS A 221 -12.64 -10.79 13.32
C LYS A 221 -11.46 -11.22 12.40
N TYR A 222 -10.20 -11.02 12.82
CA TYR A 222 -9.00 -11.39 12.05
C TYR A 222 -8.23 -12.56 12.67
N ARG A 223 -8.74 -13.17 13.74
CA ARG A 223 -8.15 -14.38 14.31
C ARG A 223 -8.55 -15.57 13.45
N SER A 224 -7.77 -15.85 12.41
CA SER A 224 -7.78 -17.19 11.82
C SER A 224 -7.31 -18.18 12.88
N SER A 225 -7.90 -19.36 12.91
CA SER A 225 -7.67 -20.41 13.88
C SER A 225 -6.27 -21.04 13.72
N THR A 226 -5.23 -20.34 14.10
CA THR A 226 -3.90 -20.93 14.30
C THR A 226 -3.73 -21.28 15.75
N LYS A 227 -4.31 -22.40 16.17
CA LYS A 227 -3.84 -23.12 17.34
C LYS A 227 -2.44 -23.69 17.05
N GLY A 228 -1.46 -23.09 17.68
CA GLY A 228 -0.20 -23.71 18.04
C GLY A 228 0.80 -23.95 16.93
N LYS A 229 1.74 -22.97 16.75
CA LYS A 229 3.17 -23.28 16.58
C LYS A 229 3.97 -22.04 16.95
N SER A 230 4.88 -22.17 17.88
CA SER A 230 5.85 -21.16 18.29
C SER A 230 6.73 -20.82 17.07
N LEU A 231 6.72 -19.55 16.67
CA LEU A 231 7.69 -19.02 15.72
C LEU A 231 8.95 -18.67 16.49
N SER A 232 10.00 -19.50 16.34
CA SER A 232 11.36 -19.06 16.63
C SER A 232 11.84 -18.23 15.45
N ILE A 233 12.10 -16.95 15.70
CA ILE A 233 12.72 -16.04 14.73
C ILE A 233 14.24 -16.23 14.87
N CYS A 234 14.89 -16.73 13.81
CA CYS A 234 16.32 -16.57 13.58
C CYS A 234 16.61 -15.28 12.85
#